data_4e45945fff33776e67f0b552e1992fe2
#
_entry.id   4e45945fff33776e67f0b552e1992fe2
#
_cell.length_a   1.000
_cell.length_b   1.000
_cell.length_c   1.000
_cell.angle_alpha   90.00
_cell.angle_beta   90.00
_cell.angle_gamma   90.00
#
_symmetry.space_group_name_H-M   'P 1'
#
loop_
_entity.id
_entity.type
_entity.pdbx_description
1 polymer ?
#
loop_
_entity_poly.entity_id
_entity_poly.type
_entity_poly.pdbx_seq_one_letter_code
_entity_poly.pdbx_strand_id
1 'polypeptide(L)'
;MKNIIISLLTLFLIGCKATQYQSVTIDASKEDVWKVVSSLGDISDYGALDSSSLTPPGEATVGAIHYVSQGKNYGISNVVVVEKNKTIKTKLKETSWPAEYWNESWHLYDEGQSTGLKYVIDFKAKGFARIGFPFLAAYNKSDMRKTVKNIKNHIENK
;
A
#
# COMPACT_ATOMS: atom_id res chain seq x y z
N MET A 1 40.36 -12.13 5.50
CA MET A 1 39.55 -10.91 5.22
C MET A 1 38.67 -11.01 3.97
N LYS A 2 39.13 -11.55 2.83
CA LYS A 2 38.27 -11.72 1.62
C LYS A 2 37.00 -12.55 1.85
N ASN A 3 37.06 -13.63 2.62
CA ASN A 3 35.90 -14.51 2.86
C ASN A 3 34.83 -13.90 3.76
N ILE A 4 35.22 -12.97 4.66
CA ILE A 4 34.30 -12.26 5.55
C ILE A 4 33.51 -11.21 4.76
N ILE A 5 34.16 -10.54 3.80
CA ILE A 5 33.51 -9.53 2.94
C ILE A 5 32.48 -10.19 2.02
N ILE A 6 32.82 -11.37 1.44
CA ILE A 6 31.88 -12.14 0.59
C ILE A 6 30.68 -12.63 1.42
N SER A 7 30.91 -13.08 2.66
CA SER A 7 29.83 -13.55 3.55
C SER A 7 28.92 -12.39 3.99
N LEU A 8 29.45 -11.19 4.22
CA LEU A 8 28.66 -9.99 4.54
C LEU A 8 27.84 -9.53 3.30
N LEU A 9 28.43 -9.59 2.10
CA LEU A 9 27.73 -9.19 0.87
C LEU A 9 26.58 -10.14 0.51
N THR A 10 26.72 -11.44 0.78
CA THR A 10 25.65 -12.41 0.60
C THR A 10 24.50 -12.25 1.60
N LEU A 11 24.81 -11.87 2.84
CA LEU A 11 23.75 -11.57 3.84
C LEU A 11 22.89 -10.36 3.44
N PHE A 12 23.47 -9.36 2.78
CA PHE A 12 22.74 -8.19 2.29
C PHE A 12 21.79 -8.49 1.13
N LEU A 13 22.01 -9.58 0.40
CA LEU A 13 21.19 -9.94 -0.78
C LEU A 13 19.94 -10.76 -0.46
N ILE A 14 19.84 -11.34 0.74
CA ILE A 14 18.77 -12.29 1.10
C ILE A 14 17.54 -11.57 1.71
N GLY A 15 17.69 -10.33 2.20
CA GLY A 15 16.69 -9.63 3.02
C GLY A 15 15.93 -8.49 2.35
N CYS A 16 15.81 -8.44 1.02
CA CYS A 16 15.21 -7.30 0.33
C CYS A 16 13.68 -7.39 0.17
N LYS A 17 13.00 -7.99 1.15
CA LYS A 17 11.54 -7.97 1.28
C LYS A 17 11.13 -7.40 2.62
N ALA A 18 10.00 -6.74 2.67
CA ALA A 18 9.38 -6.27 3.91
C ALA A 18 7.88 -6.34 3.83
N THR A 19 7.28 -6.66 4.97
CA THR A 19 5.87 -6.39 5.23
C THR A 19 5.80 -5.23 6.20
N GLN A 20 5.17 -4.16 5.79
CA GLN A 20 4.98 -2.95 6.57
C GLN A 20 3.51 -2.70 6.79
N TYR A 21 3.17 -2.07 7.91
CA TYR A 21 1.80 -1.63 8.16
C TYR A 21 1.75 -0.30 8.88
N GLN A 22 0.65 0.40 8.69
CA GLN A 22 0.22 1.54 9.48
C GLN A 22 -1.24 1.35 9.85
N SER A 23 -1.62 1.79 11.02
CA SER A 23 -3.01 1.76 11.48
C SER A 23 -3.39 3.07 12.13
N VAL A 24 -4.69 3.36 12.07
CA VAL A 24 -5.29 4.54 12.67
C VAL A 24 -6.71 4.20 13.10
N THR A 25 -7.15 4.77 14.21
CA THR A 25 -8.56 4.76 14.63
C THR A 25 -9.24 5.99 14.05
N ILE A 26 -10.39 5.79 13.41
CA ILE A 26 -11.21 6.82 12.75
C ILE A 26 -12.54 6.87 13.47
N ASP A 27 -12.94 8.06 13.91
CA ASP A 27 -14.23 8.28 14.58
C ASP A 27 -15.37 8.37 13.55
N ALA A 28 -15.66 7.22 12.95
CA ALA A 28 -16.68 7.06 11.92
C ALA A 28 -17.12 5.59 11.83
N SER A 29 -18.27 5.37 11.19
CA SER A 29 -18.78 4.02 10.91
C SER A 29 -17.90 3.27 9.92
N LYS A 30 -17.92 1.92 9.97
CA LYS A 30 -17.23 1.10 8.97
C LYS A 30 -17.68 1.38 7.55
N GLU A 31 -18.97 1.69 7.36
CA GLU A 31 -19.51 2.04 6.05
C GLU A 31 -18.89 3.31 5.50
N ASP A 32 -18.68 4.33 6.32
CA ASP A 32 -18.12 5.59 5.88
C ASP A 32 -16.61 5.47 5.59
N VAL A 33 -15.89 4.72 6.43
CA VAL A 33 -14.48 4.39 6.15
C VAL A 33 -14.36 3.53 4.89
N TRP A 34 -15.26 2.55 4.72
CA TRP A 34 -15.28 1.67 3.54
C TRP A 34 -15.49 2.44 2.24
N LYS A 35 -16.42 3.39 2.20
CA LYS A 35 -16.66 4.23 1.02
C LYS A 35 -15.38 4.91 0.51
N VAL A 36 -14.52 5.33 1.44
CA VAL A 36 -13.25 6.00 1.08
C VAL A 36 -12.22 4.97 0.63
N VAL A 37 -11.98 3.92 1.41
CA VAL A 37 -10.89 2.96 1.09
C VAL A 37 -11.23 2.04 -0.07
N SER A 38 -12.50 1.82 -0.39
CA SER A 38 -12.92 1.03 -1.55
C SER A 38 -12.89 1.80 -2.87
N SER A 39 -12.85 3.13 -2.81
CA SER A 39 -12.62 4.00 -3.96
C SER A 39 -11.13 4.09 -4.29
N LEU A 40 -10.51 2.95 -4.65
CA LEU A 40 -9.06 2.89 -4.94
C LEU A 40 -8.64 3.85 -6.07
N GLY A 41 -9.58 4.22 -6.97
CA GLY A 41 -9.33 5.21 -8.02
C GLY A 41 -9.00 6.60 -7.48
N ASP A 42 -9.38 6.92 -6.25
CA ASP A 42 -9.19 8.22 -5.61
C ASP A 42 -8.08 8.19 -4.56
N ILE A 43 -7.35 7.07 -4.42
CA ILE A 43 -6.36 6.90 -3.35
C ILE A 43 -5.18 7.87 -3.45
N SER A 44 -4.89 8.39 -4.65
CA SER A 44 -3.90 9.44 -4.87
C SER A 44 -4.16 10.73 -4.07
N ASP A 45 -5.42 11.01 -3.74
CA ASP A 45 -5.81 12.19 -2.96
C ASP A 45 -5.29 12.16 -1.52
N TYR A 46 -4.89 10.97 -1.04
CA TYR A 46 -4.48 10.75 0.34
C TYR A 46 -3.00 10.45 0.52
N GLY A 47 -2.27 10.09 -0.54
CA GLY A 47 -0.87 9.64 -0.49
C GLY A 47 0.09 10.50 -1.30
N ALA A 48 1.23 9.91 -1.64
CA ALA A 48 2.28 10.53 -2.46
C ALA A 48 2.14 10.22 -3.96
N LEU A 49 1.04 9.58 -4.38
CA LEU A 49 0.79 9.25 -5.78
C LEU A 49 0.35 10.50 -6.54
N ASP A 50 0.79 10.64 -7.79
CA ASP A 50 0.33 11.72 -8.67
C ASP A 50 -1.05 11.43 -9.26
N SER A 51 -1.35 10.15 -9.49
CA SER A 51 -2.68 9.74 -9.93
C SER A 51 -2.98 8.29 -9.53
N SER A 52 -4.27 8.01 -9.44
CA SER A 52 -4.83 6.66 -9.33
C SER A 52 -6.09 6.53 -10.19
N SER A 53 -6.38 5.32 -10.63
CA SER A 53 -7.64 5.01 -11.30
C SER A 53 -8.02 3.56 -11.11
N LEU A 54 -9.32 3.28 -11.16
CA LEU A 54 -9.88 1.93 -11.07
C LEU A 54 -10.68 1.61 -12.32
N THR A 55 -10.53 0.39 -12.85
CA THR A 55 -11.30 -0.09 -14.01
C THR A 55 -11.96 -1.43 -13.65
N PRO A 56 -13.31 -1.50 -13.64
CA PRO A 56 -14.25 -0.39 -13.84
C PRO A 56 -14.16 0.66 -12.73
N PRO A 57 -14.55 1.94 -13.00
CA PRO A 57 -14.53 2.99 -11.99
C PRO A 57 -15.58 2.76 -10.89
N GLY A 58 -15.34 3.33 -9.71
CA GLY A 58 -16.22 3.23 -8.55
C GLY A 58 -15.63 2.40 -7.42
N GLU A 59 -16.49 1.68 -6.71
CA GLU A 59 -16.07 0.81 -5.60
C GLU A 59 -15.28 -0.40 -6.11
N ALA A 60 -14.22 -0.76 -5.39
CA ALA A 60 -13.37 -1.89 -5.73
C ALA A 60 -14.16 -3.20 -5.78
N THR A 61 -13.98 -3.96 -6.84
CA THR A 61 -14.55 -5.30 -7.03
C THR A 61 -13.44 -6.29 -7.38
N VAL A 62 -13.62 -7.57 -7.07
CA VAL A 62 -12.64 -8.60 -7.45
C VAL A 62 -12.49 -8.63 -8.97
N GLY A 63 -11.25 -8.62 -9.45
CA GLY A 63 -10.91 -8.57 -10.86
C GLY A 63 -10.74 -7.15 -11.41
N ALA A 64 -11.14 -6.10 -10.69
CA ALA A 64 -10.87 -4.72 -11.09
C ALA A 64 -9.36 -4.46 -11.20
N ILE A 65 -9.00 -3.57 -12.12
CA ILE A 65 -7.61 -3.16 -12.36
C ILE A 65 -7.40 -1.80 -11.70
N HIS A 66 -6.44 -1.74 -10.79
CA HIS A 66 -6.02 -0.52 -10.13
C HIS A 66 -4.69 -0.05 -10.73
N TYR A 67 -4.72 1.14 -11.33
CA TYR A 67 -3.55 1.84 -11.87
C TYR A 67 -3.14 2.96 -10.91
N VAL A 68 -1.84 3.11 -10.69
CA VAL A 68 -1.25 4.21 -9.92
C VAL A 68 -0.01 4.74 -10.61
N SER A 69 0.28 6.04 -10.44
CA SER A 69 1.52 6.63 -10.94
C SER A 69 2.16 7.61 -9.96
N GLN A 70 3.48 7.74 -10.08
CA GLN A 70 4.27 8.71 -9.33
C GLN A 70 5.53 9.08 -10.13
N GLY A 71 5.65 10.34 -10.53
CA GLY A 71 6.71 10.80 -11.43
C GLY A 71 6.67 10.07 -12.77
N LYS A 72 7.75 9.38 -13.09
CA LYS A 72 7.85 8.56 -14.31
C LYS A 72 7.44 7.10 -14.11
N ASN A 73 7.10 6.73 -12.89
CA ASN A 73 6.82 5.36 -12.55
C ASN A 73 5.32 5.10 -12.46
N TYR A 74 4.96 3.85 -12.72
CA TYR A 74 3.59 3.36 -12.61
C TYR A 74 3.53 1.95 -12.01
N GLY A 75 2.36 1.61 -11.50
CA GLY A 75 2.00 0.27 -11.06
C GLY A 75 0.59 -0.09 -11.52
N ILE A 76 0.42 -1.32 -11.94
CA ILE A 76 -0.86 -1.92 -12.29
C ILE A 76 -1.07 -3.13 -11.39
N SER A 77 -2.17 -3.13 -10.65
CA SER A 77 -2.52 -4.19 -9.72
C SER A 77 -3.92 -4.74 -10.03
N ASN A 78 -4.12 -6.02 -9.78
CA ASN A 78 -5.44 -6.61 -9.77
C ASN A 78 -6.01 -6.56 -8.34
N VAL A 79 -7.27 -6.19 -8.19
CA VAL A 79 -8.02 -6.40 -6.96
C VAL A 79 -8.33 -7.88 -6.84
N VAL A 80 -7.82 -8.54 -5.81
CA VAL A 80 -7.92 -10.01 -5.66
C VAL A 80 -8.83 -10.44 -4.52
N VAL A 81 -9.10 -9.57 -3.56
CA VAL A 81 -10.05 -9.82 -2.45
C VAL A 81 -10.84 -8.55 -2.19
N VAL A 82 -12.15 -8.68 -2.06
CA VAL A 82 -13.06 -7.65 -1.55
C VAL A 82 -14.05 -8.32 -0.61
N GLU A 83 -13.93 -8.02 0.68
CA GLU A 83 -14.90 -8.36 1.72
C GLU A 83 -15.45 -7.05 2.24
N LYS A 84 -16.68 -6.71 1.85
CA LYS A 84 -17.31 -5.41 2.18
C LYS A 84 -17.22 -5.07 3.66
N ASN A 85 -16.86 -3.82 3.97
CA ASN A 85 -16.65 -3.29 5.32
C ASN A 85 -15.56 -4.04 6.14
N LYS A 86 -14.68 -4.80 5.46
CA LYS A 86 -13.68 -5.62 6.15
C LYS A 86 -12.31 -5.59 5.50
N THR A 87 -12.20 -5.98 4.22
CA THR A 87 -10.89 -6.16 3.60
C THR A 87 -10.91 -5.92 2.09
N ILE A 88 -9.89 -5.20 1.61
CA ILE A 88 -9.53 -5.13 0.19
C ILE A 88 -8.09 -5.58 0.07
N LYS A 89 -7.78 -6.40 -0.95
CA LYS A 89 -6.40 -6.75 -1.29
C LYS A 89 -6.15 -6.56 -2.77
N THR A 90 -4.98 -6.00 -3.08
CA THR A 90 -4.48 -5.89 -4.44
C THR A 90 -3.18 -6.67 -4.60
N LYS A 91 -2.93 -7.15 -5.81
CA LYS A 91 -1.72 -7.85 -6.17
C LYS A 91 -1.13 -7.21 -7.43
N LEU A 92 0.13 -6.82 -7.34
CA LEU A 92 0.87 -6.24 -8.46
C LEU A 92 0.88 -7.20 -9.65
N LYS A 93 0.52 -6.66 -10.82
CA LYS A 93 0.59 -7.33 -12.12
C LYS A 93 1.77 -6.83 -12.94
N GLU A 94 1.97 -5.51 -12.95
CA GLU A 94 2.99 -4.85 -13.75
C GLU A 94 3.45 -3.57 -13.06
N THR A 95 4.73 -3.22 -13.22
CA THR A 95 5.26 -1.97 -12.68
C THR A 95 6.55 -1.55 -13.37
N SER A 96 6.76 -0.24 -13.47
CA SER A 96 8.05 0.37 -13.79
C SER A 96 8.92 0.63 -12.55
N TRP A 97 8.36 0.56 -11.33
CA TRP A 97 9.15 0.60 -10.11
C TRP A 97 10.08 -0.61 -10.01
N PRO A 98 11.21 -0.50 -9.35
CA PRO A 98 12.15 -1.60 -9.17
C PRO A 98 11.67 -2.59 -8.08
N ALA A 99 10.45 -3.10 -8.25
CA ALA A 99 9.82 -4.09 -7.37
C ALA A 99 9.64 -5.42 -8.10
N GLU A 100 9.92 -6.52 -7.41
CA GLU A 100 9.64 -7.88 -7.87
C GLU A 100 8.17 -8.23 -7.63
N TYR A 101 7.65 -7.83 -6.48
CA TYR A 101 6.23 -7.81 -6.16
C TYR A 101 5.90 -6.66 -5.21
N TRP A 102 4.62 -6.29 -5.21
CA TRP A 102 4.04 -5.27 -4.35
C TRP A 102 2.57 -5.61 -4.16
N ASN A 103 2.22 -6.05 -2.95
CA ASN A 103 0.86 -6.40 -2.61
C ASN A 103 0.39 -5.46 -1.52
N GLU A 104 -0.81 -4.95 -1.66
CA GLU A 104 -1.41 -4.05 -0.68
C GLU A 104 -2.65 -4.68 -0.09
N SER A 105 -2.94 -4.35 1.15
CA SER A 105 -4.21 -4.70 1.77
C SER A 105 -4.67 -3.64 2.77
N TRP A 106 -5.97 -3.40 2.74
CA TRP A 106 -6.70 -2.53 3.63
C TRP A 106 -7.61 -3.37 4.50
N HIS A 107 -7.55 -3.18 5.81
CA HIS A 107 -8.35 -3.95 6.76
C HIS A 107 -9.09 -2.99 7.69
N LEU A 108 -10.40 -3.21 7.84
CA LEU A 108 -11.25 -2.50 8.77
C LEU A 108 -11.65 -3.44 9.90
N TYR A 109 -11.63 -2.93 11.12
CA TYR A 109 -12.04 -3.67 12.32
C TYR A 109 -12.78 -2.74 13.29
N ASP A 110 -13.59 -3.35 14.17
CA ASP A 110 -14.37 -2.60 15.14
C ASP A 110 -13.51 -2.12 16.29
N GLU A 111 -13.66 -0.85 16.66
CA GLU A 111 -13.08 -0.23 17.85
C GLU A 111 -14.18 0.49 18.67
N GLY A 112 -15.23 -0.25 19.00
CA GLY A 112 -16.40 0.30 19.69
C GLY A 112 -17.26 1.17 18.80
N GLN A 113 -17.29 2.50 19.03
CA GLN A 113 -18.02 3.46 18.19
C GLN A 113 -17.20 3.96 16.99
N SER A 114 -15.92 3.62 16.96
CA SER A 114 -14.97 4.02 15.92
C SER A 114 -14.57 2.82 15.05
N THR A 115 -13.87 3.09 13.96
CA THR A 115 -13.34 2.07 13.04
C THR A 115 -11.82 2.10 13.03
N GLY A 116 -11.19 0.97 13.28
CA GLY A 116 -9.78 0.77 13.04
C GLY A 116 -9.51 0.52 11.56
N LEU A 117 -8.61 1.30 10.96
CA LEU A 117 -8.10 1.12 9.62
C LEU A 117 -6.65 0.68 9.68
N LYS A 118 -6.32 -0.46 9.06
CA LYS A 118 -4.95 -0.95 8.90
C LYS A 118 -4.60 -1.09 7.42
N TYR A 119 -3.59 -0.36 7.00
CA TYR A 119 -2.98 -0.45 5.67
C TYR A 119 -1.70 -1.26 5.75
N VAL A 120 -1.56 -2.27 4.89
CA VAL A 120 -0.41 -3.19 4.85
C VAL A 120 0.15 -3.20 3.43
N ILE A 121 1.48 -3.11 3.32
CA ILE A 121 2.23 -3.34 2.08
C ILE A 121 3.22 -4.47 2.32
N ASP A 122 3.16 -5.49 1.46
CA ASP A 122 4.15 -6.56 1.38
C ASP A 122 4.86 -6.45 0.03
N PHE A 123 6.16 -6.18 0.06
CA PHE A 123 6.93 -5.88 -1.15
C PHE A 123 8.35 -6.43 -1.11
N LYS A 124 8.91 -6.63 -2.31
CA LYS A 124 10.28 -7.07 -2.53
C LYS A 124 10.94 -6.22 -3.62
N ALA A 125 12.09 -5.65 -3.31
CA ALA A 125 12.86 -4.87 -4.26
C ALA A 125 13.53 -5.75 -5.32
N LYS A 126 13.72 -5.20 -6.53
CA LYS A 126 14.35 -5.85 -7.69
C LYS A 126 15.65 -5.14 -8.05
N GLY A 127 16.63 -5.91 -8.53
CA GLY A 127 17.88 -5.35 -9.09
C GLY A 127 18.66 -4.49 -8.08
N PHE A 128 19.20 -3.37 -8.55
CA PHE A 128 19.99 -2.43 -7.73
C PHE A 128 19.22 -1.74 -6.61
N ALA A 129 17.87 -1.68 -6.69
CA ALA A 129 17.07 -1.14 -5.60
C ALA A 129 17.19 -1.95 -4.29
N ARG A 130 17.71 -3.16 -4.35
CA ARG A 130 18.05 -3.96 -3.16
C ARG A 130 19.09 -3.28 -2.29
N ILE A 131 20.04 -2.54 -2.87
CA ILE A 131 21.07 -1.80 -2.13
C ILE A 131 20.44 -0.63 -1.36
N GLY A 132 19.48 0.08 -1.98
CA GLY A 132 18.74 1.19 -1.36
C GLY A 132 17.51 0.76 -0.53
N PHE A 133 17.30 -0.54 -0.33
CA PHE A 133 16.10 -1.08 0.29
C PHE A 133 15.74 -0.45 1.65
N PRO A 134 16.67 -0.21 2.59
CA PRO A 134 16.34 0.44 3.86
C PRO A 134 15.72 1.84 3.68
N PHE A 135 16.22 2.63 2.71
CA PHE A 135 15.68 3.95 2.41
C PHE A 135 14.31 3.86 1.75
N LEU A 136 14.14 2.93 0.81
CA LEU A 136 12.84 2.66 0.19
C LEU A 136 11.80 2.23 1.24
N ALA A 137 12.17 1.34 2.14
CA ALA A 137 11.30 0.90 3.22
C ALA A 137 10.93 2.05 4.17
N ALA A 138 11.88 2.92 4.52
CA ALA A 138 11.62 4.09 5.36
C ALA A 138 10.69 5.09 4.65
N TYR A 139 10.90 5.34 3.36
CA TYR A 139 10.04 6.19 2.54
C TYR A 139 8.61 5.65 2.51
N ASN A 140 8.43 4.37 2.16
CA ASN A 140 7.11 3.73 2.11
C ASN A 140 6.39 3.82 3.46
N LYS A 141 7.10 3.56 4.56
CA LYS A 141 6.52 3.66 5.90
C LYS A 141 6.05 5.08 6.21
N SER A 142 6.79 6.09 5.78
CA SER A 142 6.42 7.50 5.94
C SER A 142 5.18 7.84 5.12
N ASP A 143 5.14 7.40 3.86
CA ASP A 143 4.01 7.64 2.96
C ASP A 143 2.74 6.94 3.45
N MET A 144 2.81 5.67 3.82
CA MET A 144 1.69 4.94 4.42
C MET A 144 1.11 5.66 5.64
N ARG A 145 1.97 6.23 6.50
CA ARG A 145 1.54 7.01 7.67
C ARG A 145 0.77 8.26 7.27
N LYS A 146 1.25 8.98 6.25
CA LYS A 146 0.56 10.16 5.71
C LYS A 146 -0.78 9.75 5.11
N THR A 147 -0.80 8.69 4.31
CA THR A 147 -2.01 8.19 3.65
C THR A 147 -3.12 7.87 4.66
N VAL A 148 -2.84 7.04 5.68
CA VAL A 148 -3.88 6.70 6.68
C VAL A 148 -4.32 7.91 7.51
N LYS A 149 -3.40 8.84 7.80
CA LYS A 149 -3.73 10.09 8.49
C LYS A 149 -4.61 11.00 7.65
N ASN A 150 -4.33 11.12 6.36
CA ASN A 150 -5.12 11.95 5.46
C ASN A 150 -6.52 11.37 5.24
N ILE A 151 -6.64 10.05 5.11
CA ILE A 151 -7.93 9.36 5.08
C ILE A 151 -8.74 9.66 6.35
N LYS A 152 -8.10 9.53 7.54
CA LYS A 152 -8.74 9.89 8.81
C LYS A 152 -9.25 11.32 8.80
N ASN A 153 -8.39 12.28 8.48
CA ASN A 153 -8.74 13.69 8.45
C ASN A 153 -9.88 13.98 7.45
N HIS A 154 -9.86 13.34 6.27
CA HIS A 154 -10.91 13.52 5.27
C HIS A 154 -12.26 13.02 5.76
N ILE A 155 -12.31 11.93 6.51
CA ILE A 155 -13.55 11.34 7.00
C ILE A 155 -14.09 12.14 8.21
N GLU A 156 -13.21 12.52 9.14
CA GLU A 156 -13.62 13.19 10.39
C GLU A 156 -13.93 14.68 10.23
N ASN A 157 -13.52 15.32 9.13
CA ASN A 157 -13.77 16.75 8.86
C ASN A 157 -14.89 16.96 7.81
N LYS A 158 -15.68 15.95 7.50
CA LYS A 158 -16.93 16.07 6.73
C LYS A 158 -18.10 16.38 7.65
#